data_fb5425f706a803fdfde3279eea0f40df
#
_entry.id   fb5425f706a803fdfde3279eea0f40df
#
_cell.length_a   1.000
_cell.length_b   1.000
_cell.length_c   1.000
_cell.angle_alpha   90.00
_cell.angle_beta   90.00
_cell.angle_gamma   90.00
#
_symmetry.space_group_name_H-M   'P 1'
#
loop_
_entity.id
_entity.type
_entity.pdbx_description
1 polymer ?
#
loop_
_entity_poly.entity_id
_entity_poly.type
_entity_poly.pdbx_seq_one_letter_code
_entity_poly.pdbx_strand_id
1 'polypeptide(L)'
;ITGISADSEPSAKRLVNLAKYVQKYDIRYIYFEKNASSKVAETLADETGVKTAVLNPIESLTSKEMKSGENYISEMKANLKALELTTDVAGKTIKAEEDTGKTVENGYFKDKDITDRSLKDWSGKWQSVYPYLVNGDLDQVWEYKAQLSKGEKTAEEYKDYYTTGYQTDVDHININGKKNTITFIKGDQKYQFTYKYSGYKVLTYEKGNRGVRYLFETDDPNAGEFKYVQFSDHNISETDSTHFHIFWGGKSQKALLKEMSHWPTYYPDDLTGKEIAQDMVAH
;
A
#
# COMPACT_ATOMS: atom_id res chain seq x y z
N ILE A 1 -10.20 5.32 5.10
CA ILE A 1 -10.03 5.14 3.64
C ILE A 1 -9.24 6.33 3.17
N THR A 2 -7.99 6.14 2.86
CA THR A 2 -7.20 7.15 2.17
C THR A 2 -7.87 7.45 0.84
N GLY A 3 -8.20 8.72 0.61
CA GLY A 3 -8.90 9.16 -0.58
C GLY A 3 -8.13 8.78 -1.84
N ILE A 4 -8.86 8.53 -2.90
CA ILE A 4 -8.28 8.44 -4.24
C ILE A 4 -7.82 9.86 -4.58
N SER A 5 -6.56 10.04 -5.01
CA SER A 5 -6.11 11.33 -5.52
C SER A 5 -7.02 11.77 -6.67
N ALA A 6 -7.41 13.04 -6.68
CA ALA A 6 -8.31 13.60 -7.70
C ALA A 6 -7.76 13.43 -9.13
N ASP A 7 -6.45 13.25 -9.26
CA ASP A 7 -5.73 13.22 -10.53
C ASP A 7 -5.35 11.81 -11.02
N SER A 8 -5.61 10.77 -10.22
CA SER A 8 -5.25 9.39 -10.61
C SER A 8 -6.49 8.52 -10.83
N GLU A 9 -6.57 7.82 -11.96
CA GLU A 9 -7.56 6.76 -12.16
C GLU A 9 -7.15 5.55 -11.33
N PRO A 10 -7.99 5.08 -10.37
CA PRO A 10 -7.67 3.90 -9.58
C PRO A 10 -7.61 2.65 -10.45
N SER A 11 -6.73 1.73 -10.11
CA SER A 11 -6.67 0.43 -10.78
C SER A 11 -8.02 -0.29 -10.66
N ALA A 12 -8.35 -1.15 -11.64
CA ALA A 12 -9.57 -1.96 -11.62
C ALA A 12 -9.70 -2.77 -10.30
N LYS A 13 -8.60 -3.24 -9.76
CA LYS A 13 -8.54 -3.92 -8.46
C LYS A 13 -8.97 -3.03 -7.29
N ARG A 14 -8.51 -1.79 -7.26
CA ARG A 14 -8.89 -0.82 -6.22
C ARG A 14 -10.39 -0.51 -6.27
N LEU A 15 -10.96 -0.41 -7.48
CA LEU A 15 -12.42 -0.25 -7.66
C LEU A 15 -13.19 -1.45 -7.10
N VAL A 16 -12.75 -2.68 -7.37
CA VAL A 16 -13.37 -3.90 -6.82
C VAL A 16 -13.32 -3.91 -5.28
N ASN A 17 -12.21 -3.54 -4.69
CA ASN A 17 -12.08 -3.47 -3.22
C ASN A 17 -12.98 -2.38 -2.63
N LEU A 18 -13.08 -1.22 -3.26
CA LEU A 18 -14.00 -0.16 -2.85
C LEU A 18 -15.46 -0.60 -2.97
N ALA A 19 -15.83 -1.31 -4.04
CA ALA A 19 -17.16 -1.87 -4.20
C ALA A 19 -17.53 -2.85 -3.08
N LYS A 20 -16.61 -3.75 -2.74
CA LYS A 20 -16.79 -4.67 -1.59
C LYS A 20 -16.95 -3.91 -0.26
N TYR A 21 -16.17 -2.85 -0.06
CA TYR A 21 -16.26 -2.01 1.13
C TYR A 21 -17.62 -1.31 1.22
N VAL A 22 -18.07 -0.70 0.14
CA VAL A 22 -19.38 -0.05 0.02
C VAL A 22 -20.50 -1.00 0.38
N GLN A 23 -20.48 -2.22 -0.17
CA GLN A 23 -21.47 -3.26 0.11
C GLN A 23 -21.40 -3.76 1.57
N LYS A 24 -20.20 -4.00 2.08
CA LYS A 24 -19.99 -4.47 3.45
C LYS A 24 -20.61 -3.54 4.50
N TYR A 25 -20.46 -2.24 4.30
CA TYR A 25 -20.90 -1.21 5.25
C TYR A 25 -22.22 -0.53 4.90
N ASP A 26 -22.91 -1.00 3.86
CA ASP A 26 -24.19 -0.43 3.38
C ASP A 26 -24.09 1.09 3.14
N ILE A 27 -23.01 1.50 2.48
CA ILE A 27 -22.78 2.91 2.15
C ILE A 27 -23.77 3.30 1.05
N ARG A 28 -24.48 4.41 1.24
CA ARG A 28 -25.52 4.88 0.34
C ARG A 28 -25.12 6.03 -0.55
N TYR A 29 -24.12 6.79 -0.13
CA TYR A 29 -23.61 7.95 -0.85
C TYR A 29 -22.10 7.94 -0.90
N ILE A 30 -21.55 8.33 -2.05
CA ILE A 30 -20.13 8.61 -2.25
C ILE A 30 -19.99 10.07 -2.62
N TYR A 31 -19.12 10.79 -1.91
CA TYR A 31 -18.83 12.18 -2.18
C TYR A 31 -17.55 12.30 -3.00
N PHE A 32 -17.57 13.20 -3.97
CA PHE A 32 -16.37 13.59 -4.73
C PHE A 32 -16.22 15.11 -4.73
N GLU A 33 -15.00 15.56 -5.00
CA GLU A 33 -14.70 16.99 -5.00
C GLU A 33 -15.28 17.69 -6.22
N LYS A 34 -15.78 18.92 -6.04
CA LYS A 34 -16.42 19.71 -7.10
C LYS A 34 -15.56 19.87 -8.36
N ASN A 35 -14.24 19.98 -8.20
CA ASN A 35 -13.29 20.22 -9.30
C ASN A 35 -12.53 18.95 -9.73
N ALA A 36 -12.84 17.79 -9.15
CA ALA A 36 -12.25 16.51 -9.51
C ALA A 36 -13.07 15.78 -10.57
N SER A 37 -12.45 14.80 -11.24
CA SER A 37 -13.17 13.94 -12.18
C SER A 37 -14.22 13.09 -11.45
N SER A 38 -15.48 13.19 -11.85
CA SER A 38 -16.58 12.37 -11.32
C SER A 38 -16.52 10.90 -11.80
N LYS A 39 -15.73 10.62 -12.84
CA LYS A 39 -15.71 9.33 -13.55
C LYS A 39 -15.53 8.11 -12.64
N VAL A 40 -14.62 8.20 -11.67
CA VAL A 40 -14.36 7.10 -10.71
C VAL A 40 -15.55 6.90 -9.77
N ALA A 41 -16.11 7.99 -9.24
CA ALA A 41 -17.27 7.93 -8.36
C ALA A 41 -18.50 7.41 -9.11
N GLU A 42 -18.70 7.82 -10.36
CA GLU A 42 -19.76 7.34 -11.25
C GLU A 42 -19.61 5.85 -11.56
N THR A 43 -18.40 5.39 -11.94
CA THR A 43 -18.13 3.97 -12.19
C THR A 43 -18.43 3.13 -10.95
N LEU A 44 -18.01 3.59 -9.76
CA LEU A 44 -18.28 2.88 -8.53
C LEU A 44 -19.77 2.89 -8.17
N ALA A 45 -20.47 3.99 -8.46
CA ALA A 45 -21.91 4.12 -8.26
C ALA A 45 -22.67 3.16 -9.19
N ASP A 46 -22.30 3.07 -10.45
CA ASP A 46 -22.93 2.19 -11.44
C ASP A 46 -22.77 0.70 -11.05
N GLU A 47 -21.59 0.33 -10.54
CA GLU A 47 -21.32 -1.06 -10.13
C GLU A 47 -21.96 -1.45 -8.79
N THR A 48 -22.18 -0.50 -7.89
CA THR A 48 -22.63 -0.78 -6.50
C THR A 48 -24.04 -0.31 -6.21
N GLY A 49 -24.62 0.52 -7.06
CA GLY A 49 -25.94 1.14 -6.86
C GLY A 49 -25.97 2.26 -5.84
N VAL A 50 -24.79 2.76 -5.38
CA VAL A 50 -24.72 3.92 -4.48
C VAL A 50 -24.99 5.21 -5.24
N LYS A 51 -25.42 6.24 -4.53
CA LYS A 51 -25.60 7.58 -5.08
C LYS A 51 -24.32 8.38 -4.94
N THR A 52 -24.13 9.33 -5.86
CA THR A 52 -23.03 10.29 -5.77
C THR A 52 -23.52 11.64 -5.33
N ALA A 53 -22.66 12.40 -4.62
CA ALA A 53 -22.88 13.79 -4.28
C ALA A 53 -21.56 14.56 -4.30
N VAL A 54 -21.63 15.87 -4.41
CA VAL A 54 -20.44 16.73 -4.51
C VAL A 54 -20.19 17.41 -3.18
N LEU A 55 -18.93 17.42 -2.74
CA LEU A 55 -18.44 18.29 -1.68
C LEU A 55 -17.35 19.21 -2.25
N ASN A 56 -17.45 20.50 -1.94
CA ASN A 56 -16.45 21.48 -2.34
C ASN A 56 -15.48 21.72 -1.16
N PRO A 57 -14.16 21.43 -1.29
CA PRO A 57 -13.18 21.74 -0.26
C PRO A 57 -12.99 23.24 -0.04
N ILE A 58 -13.55 24.09 -0.92
CA ILE A 58 -13.55 25.56 -0.83
C ILE A 58 -12.13 26.14 -0.92
N GLU A 59 -11.28 25.53 -1.69
CA GLU A 59 -9.92 26.04 -1.91
C GLU A 59 -9.89 27.24 -2.87
N SER A 60 -10.83 27.27 -3.85
CA SER A 60 -10.93 28.34 -4.81
C SER A 60 -12.32 28.40 -5.46
N LEU A 61 -12.67 29.58 -5.98
CA LEU A 61 -13.82 29.79 -6.86
C LEU A 61 -13.32 30.07 -8.27
N THR A 62 -13.97 29.49 -9.26
CA THR A 62 -13.71 29.82 -10.67
C THR A 62 -14.19 31.26 -10.97
N SER A 63 -13.63 31.87 -12.00
CA SER A 63 -14.05 33.20 -12.46
C SER A 63 -15.54 33.25 -12.83
N LYS A 64 -16.14 32.14 -13.23
CA LYS A 64 -17.56 32.02 -13.55
C LYS A 64 -18.39 32.05 -12.28
N GLU A 65 -18.00 31.31 -11.25
CA GLU A 65 -18.66 31.25 -9.96
C GLU A 65 -18.64 32.62 -9.23
N MET A 66 -17.48 33.29 -9.26
CA MET A 66 -17.38 34.67 -8.72
C MET A 66 -18.31 35.64 -9.43
N LYS A 67 -18.40 35.53 -10.77
CA LYS A 67 -19.33 36.41 -11.55
C LYS A 67 -20.81 36.09 -11.31
N SER A 68 -21.14 34.84 -10.96
CA SER A 68 -22.52 34.46 -10.59
C SER A 68 -22.88 34.81 -9.15
N GLY A 69 -21.96 35.42 -8.38
CA GLY A 69 -22.18 35.85 -7.00
C GLY A 69 -21.93 34.74 -5.96
N GLU A 70 -21.35 33.63 -6.37
CA GLU A 70 -20.97 32.58 -5.44
C GLU A 70 -19.83 33.06 -4.53
N ASN A 71 -19.87 32.60 -3.29
CA ASN A 71 -18.91 32.96 -2.25
C ASN A 71 -18.79 31.81 -1.23
N TYR A 72 -17.89 31.95 -0.26
CA TYR A 72 -17.66 30.94 0.77
C TYR A 72 -18.95 30.47 1.46
N ILE A 73 -19.86 31.40 1.78
CA ILE A 73 -21.12 31.07 2.48
C ILE A 73 -22.05 30.25 1.59
N SER A 74 -22.17 30.60 0.29
CA SER A 74 -23.01 29.85 -0.65
C SER A 74 -22.47 28.42 -0.84
N GLU A 75 -21.16 28.26 -0.94
CA GLU A 75 -20.53 26.94 -1.07
C GLU A 75 -20.67 26.10 0.21
N MET A 76 -20.52 26.72 1.40
CA MET A 76 -20.76 26.02 2.67
C MET A 76 -22.22 25.57 2.81
N LYS A 77 -23.18 26.37 2.35
CA LYS A 77 -24.61 25.98 2.33
C LYS A 77 -24.83 24.81 1.36
N ALA A 78 -24.17 24.81 0.20
CA ALA A 78 -24.24 23.70 -0.75
C ALA A 78 -23.64 22.40 -0.16
N ASN A 79 -22.51 22.50 0.52
CA ASN A 79 -21.90 21.37 1.24
C ASN A 79 -22.81 20.84 2.36
N LEU A 80 -23.40 21.71 3.15
CA LEU A 80 -24.36 21.31 4.19
C LEU A 80 -25.52 20.53 3.58
N LYS A 81 -26.11 21.05 2.50
CA LYS A 81 -27.19 20.37 1.79
C LYS A 81 -26.81 19.01 1.21
N ALA A 82 -25.56 18.87 0.73
CA ALA A 82 -25.04 17.60 0.28
C ALA A 82 -24.90 16.61 1.45
N LEU A 83 -24.40 17.06 2.61
CA LEU A 83 -24.26 16.22 3.81
C LEU A 83 -25.60 15.81 4.41
N GLU A 84 -26.64 16.66 4.33
CA GLU A 84 -28.00 16.35 4.76
C GLU A 84 -28.58 15.11 4.06
N LEU A 85 -28.10 14.75 2.86
CA LEU A 85 -28.51 13.54 2.15
C LEU A 85 -28.20 12.24 2.94
N THR A 86 -27.29 12.30 3.90
CA THR A 86 -26.88 11.14 4.70
C THR A 86 -27.32 11.20 6.15
N THR A 87 -27.87 12.31 6.63
CA THR A 87 -28.26 12.47 8.05
C THR A 87 -29.45 11.60 8.44
N ASP A 88 -30.38 11.34 7.53
CA ASP A 88 -31.59 10.55 7.75
C ASP A 88 -31.48 9.11 7.20
N VAL A 89 -30.31 8.72 6.73
CA VAL A 89 -30.06 7.38 6.19
C VAL A 89 -29.51 6.51 7.30
N ALA A 90 -30.32 5.54 7.74
CA ALA A 90 -29.83 4.51 8.67
C ALA A 90 -28.75 3.68 7.99
N GLY A 91 -27.50 3.87 8.40
CA GLY A 91 -26.37 3.04 8.01
C GLY A 91 -26.11 1.94 9.04
N LYS A 92 -25.30 0.96 8.68
CA LYS A 92 -24.72 0.06 9.69
C LYS A 92 -23.78 0.88 10.56
N THR A 93 -23.99 0.81 11.87
CA THR A 93 -23.01 1.35 12.82
C THR A 93 -21.67 0.66 12.52
N ILE A 94 -20.74 1.40 11.94
CA ILE A 94 -19.34 0.98 11.94
C ILE A 94 -18.91 1.12 13.38
N LYS A 95 -18.98 0.02 14.15
CA LYS A 95 -18.20 -0.02 15.38
C LYS A 95 -16.77 0.17 14.91
N ALA A 96 -16.15 1.29 15.27
CA ALA A 96 -14.71 1.36 15.27
C ALA A 96 -14.28 0.06 15.98
N GLU A 97 -13.64 -0.85 15.26
CA GLU A 97 -12.90 -1.90 15.95
C GLU A 97 -12.04 -1.12 16.92
N GLU A 98 -12.17 -1.44 18.23
CA GLU A 98 -11.24 -0.87 19.18
C GLU A 98 -9.87 -1.12 18.57
N ASP A 99 -9.18 -0.08 18.22
CA ASP A 99 -7.86 -0.19 17.65
C ASP A 99 -6.93 -0.71 18.76
N THR A 100 -6.98 -2.01 18.94
CA THR A 100 -6.10 -2.70 19.88
C THR A 100 -4.67 -2.71 19.35
N GLY A 101 -4.43 -2.20 18.13
CA GLY A 101 -3.17 -2.33 17.40
C GLY A 101 -2.82 -3.79 17.07
N LYS A 102 -3.72 -4.74 17.39
CA LYS A 102 -3.48 -6.19 17.21
C LYS A 102 -4.15 -6.70 15.94
N THR A 103 -3.68 -6.20 14.80
CA THR A 103 -4.10 -6.64 13.48
C THR A 103 -3.14 -7.69 12.91
N VAL A 104 -3.56 -8.40 11.86
CA VAL A 104 -2.69 -9.31 11.11
C VAL A 104 -1.48 -8.55 10.57
N GLU A 105 -1.70 -7.37 10.04
CA GLU A 105 -0.68 -6.46 9.51
C GLU A 105 0.38 -6.08 10.55
N ASN A 106 -0.06 -5.84 11.79
CA ASN A 106 0.83 -5.57 12.93
C ASN A 106 1.46 -6.84 13.54
N GLY A 107 1.26 -8.00 12.91
CA GLY A 107 1.87 -9.26 13.30
C GLY A 107 1.13 -10.03 14.40
N TYR A 108 -0.17 -9.78 14.58
CA TYR A 108 -1.02 -10.51 15.54
C TYR A 108 -1.97 -11.45 14.80
N PHE A 109 -1.58 -12.71 14.67
CA PHE A 109 -2.35 -13.75 13.98
C PHE A 109 -2.14 -15.14 14.62
N LYS A 110 -2.99 -16.10 14.30
CA LYS A 110 -2.86 -17.50 14.76
C LYS A 110 -2.18 -18.33 13.66
N ASP A 111 -1.38 -19.31 14.05
CA ASP A 111 -0.67 -20.18 13.10
C ASP A 111 -1.61 -20.90 12.12
N LYS A 112 -2.80 -21.28 12.59
CA LYS A 112 -3.82 -21.94 11.77
C LYS A 112 -4.40 -21.07 10.65
N ASP A 113 -4.22 -19.76 10.74
CA ASP A 113 -4.74 -18.79 9.76
C ASP A 113 -3.73 -18.50 8.65
N ILE A 114 -2.49 -19.04 8.78
CA ILE A 114 -1.45 -18.90 7.77
C ILE A 114 -1.67 -19.95 6.68
N THR A 115 -1.63 -19.51 5.42
CA THR A 115 -1.71 -20.40 4.25
C THR A 115 -0.48 -20.26 3.37
N ASP A 116 -0.20 -21.32 2.57
CA ASP A 116 0.82 -21.24 1.53
C ASP A 116 0.45 -20.18 0.50
N ARG A 117 1.47 -19.57 -0.09
CA ARG A 117 1.32 -18.52 -1.12
C ARG A 117 2.20 -18.84 -2.32
N SER A 118 1.83 -18.34 -3.48
CA SER A 118 2.56 -18.52 -4.71
C SER A 118 3.06 -17.20 -5.28
N LEU A 119 4.01 -17.21 -6.20
CA LEU A 119 4.48 -15.98 -6.87
C LEU A 119 3.38 -15.21 -7.61
N LYS A 120 2.17 -15.78 -7.77
CA LYS A 120 1.02 -15.08 -8.34
C LYS A 120 0.63 -13.86 -7.50
N ASP A 121 0.74 -13.97 -6.18
CA ASP A 121 0.37 -12.92 -5.23
C ASP A 121 1.25 -11.65 -5.37
N TRP A 122 2.46 -11.83 -5.87
CA TRP A 122 3.42 -10.75 -6.13
C TRP A 122 3.61 -10.46 -7.61
N SER A 123 2.74 -10.97 -8.50
CA SER A 123 2.86 -10.75 -9.95
C SER A 123 2.77 -9.27 -10.28
N GLY A 124 3.68 -8.77 -11.10
CA GLY A 124 3.68 -7.38 -11.53
C GLY A 124 5.08 -6.86 -11.82
N LYS A 125 5.13 -5.57 -12.05
CA LYS A 125 6.36 -4.77 -12.14
C LYS A 125 6.48 -3.91 -10.89
N TRP A 126 7.64 -3.88 -10.32
CA TRP A 126 7.90 -3.29 -9.03
C TRP A 126 9.14 -2.42 -9.07
N GLN A 127 9.09 -1.30 -8.38
CA GLN A 127 10.21 -0.36 -8.22
C GLN A 127 10.68 -0.30 -6.78
N SER A 128 11.97 -0.10 -6.58
CA SER A 128 12.56 0.10 -5.27
C SER A 128 12.11 1.43 -4.66
N VAL A 129 11.78 1.42 -3.38
CA VAL A 129 11.48 2.63 -2.62
C VAL A 129 12.75 3.43 -2.27
N TYR A 130 13.92 2.81 -2.35
CA TYR A 130 15.19 3.40 -1.92
C TYR A 130 15.56 4.70 -2.65
N PRO A 131 15.43 4.84 -3.99
CA PRO A 131 15.69 6.10 -4.66
C PRO A 131 14.83 7.27 -4.14
N TYR A 132 13.56 7.03 -3.83
CA TYR A 132 12.65 8.04 -3.28
C TYR A 132 13.02 8.48 -1.86
N LEU A 133 13.61 7.58 -1.07
CA LEU A 133 14.15 7.92 0.24
C LEU A 133 15.40 8.81 0.10
N VAL A 134 16.30 8.45 -0.82
CA VAL A 134 17.58 9.16 -1.02
C VAL A 134 17.36 10.58 -1.55
N ASN A 135 16.41 10.75 -2.48
CA ASN A 135 16.14 12.07 -3.10
C ASN A 135 15.24 12.97 -2.24
N GLY A 136 14.69 12.48 -1.12
CA GLY A 136 13.88 13.24 -0.16
C GLY A 136 12.38 13.22 -0.41
N ASP A 137 11.87 12.50 -1.40
CA ASP A 137 10.41 12.40 -1.67
C ASP A 137 9.63 11.81 -0.49
N LEU A 138 10.32 11.06 0.39
CA LEU A 138 9.73 10.43 1.57
C LEU A 138 9.95 11.20 2.87
N ASP A 139 10.54 12.39 2.87
CA ASP A 139 10.91 13.10 4.10
C ASP A 139 9.69 13.39 4.99
N GLN A 140 8.54 13.70 4.40
CA GLN A 140 7.27 13.86 5.12
C GLN A 140 6.84 12.63 5.94
N VAL A 141 7.23 11.43 5.51
CA VAL A 141 6.93 10.16 6.22
C VAL A 141 7.69 10.10 7.53
N TRP A 142 8.97 10.51 7.50
CA TRP A 142 9.84 10.50 8.69
C TRP A 142 9.41 11.55 9.69
N GLU A 143 9.03 12.73 9.22
CA GLU A 143 8.45 13.79 10.05
C GLU A 143 7.17 13.33 10.75
N TYR A 144 6.28 12.68 10.01
CA TYR A 144 5.03 12.14 10.55
C TYR A 144 5.28 11.04 11.60
N LYS A 145 6.16 10.06 11.29
CA LYS A 145 6.54 9.00 12.25
C LYS A 145 7.19 9.56 13.51
N ALA A 146 8.02 10.59 13.39
CA ALA A 146 8.62 11.27 14.53
C ALA A 146 7.55 11.94 15.42
N GLN A 147 6.56 12.60 14.84
CA GLN A 147 5.44 13.18 15.59
C GLN A 147 4.63 12.11 16.34
N LEU A 148 4.34 10.97 15.69
CA LEU A 148 3.62 9.86 16.33
C LEU A 148 4.42 9.20 17.45
N SER A 149 5.74 9.18 17.36
CA SER A 149 6.61 8.58 18.40
C SER A 149 6.68 9.41 19.68
N LYS A 150 6.05 10.59 19.72
CA LYS A 150 6.04 11.50 20.88
C LYS A 150 7.42 11.83 21.40
N GLY A 151 8.40 11.91 20.50
CA GLY A 151 9.78 12.27 20.82
C GLY A 151 10.72 11.10 21.14
N GLU A 152 10.28 9.86 20.93
CA GLU A 152 11.15 8.68 21.08
C GLU A 152 12.25 8.64 20.00
N LYS A 153 11.94 9.13 18.78
CA LYS A 153 12.87 9.24 17.65
C LYS A 153 12.63 10.52 16.87
N THR A 154 13.70 11.10 16.35
CA THR A 154 13.65 12.22 15.40
C THR A 154 13.34 11.73 13.98
N ALA A 155 12.97 12.65 13.09
CA ALA A 155 12.79 12.35 11.67
C ALA A 155 14.08 11.82 11.01
N GLU A 156 15.24 12.37 11.41
CA GLU A 156 16.55 11.93 10.92
C GLU A 156 16.86 10.49 11.35
N GLU A 157 16.64 10.15 12.63
CA GLU A 157 16.81 8.78 13.13
C GLU A 157 15.88 7.77 12.44
N TYR A 158 14.65 8.17 12.08
CA TYR A 158 13.78 7.35 11.25
C TYR A 158 14.36 7.20 9.85
N LYS A 159 14.77 8.27 9.20
CA LYS A 159 15.37 8.24 7.86
C LYS A 159 16.59 7.32 7.81
N ASP A 160 17.49 7.41 8.79
CA ASP A 160 18.68 6.55 8.89
C ASP A 160 18.32 5.07 9.06
N TYR A 161 17.33 4.78 9.90
CA TYR A 161 16.83 3.42 10.11
C TYR A 161 16.27 2.82 8.81
N TYR A 162 15.43 3.57 8.11
CA TYR A 162 14.84 3.11 6.85
C TYR A 162 15.85 3.12 5.70
N THR A 163 16.84 4.01 5.71
CA THR A 163 17.95 3.98 4.75
C THR A 163 18.70 2.65 4.84
N THR A 164 19.05 2.21 6.05
CA THR A 164 19.67 0.91 6.27
C THR A 164 18.80 -0.25 5.80
N GLY A 165 17.49 -0.18 6.10
CA GLY A 165 16.55 -1.23 5.73
C GLY A 165 16.30 -1.34 4.22
N TYR A 166 16.15 -0.21 3.54
CA TYR A 166 15.73 -0.16 2.13
C TYR A 166 16.87 -0.19 1.13
N GLN A 167 18.11 0.09 1.55
CA GLN A 167 19.26 0.18 0.66
C GLN A 167 19.36 -1.03 -0.27
N THR A 168 19.44 -0.78 -1.58
CA THR A 168 19.57 -1.82 -2.60
C THR A 168 20.16 -1.24 -3.87
N ASP A 169 20.80 -2.10 -4.67
CA ASP A 169 21.25 -1.85 -6.03
C ASP A 169 20.34 -2.50 -7.09
N VAL A 170 19.25 -3.13 -6.64
CA VAL A 170 18.19 -3.64 -7.53
C VAL A 170 17.11 -2.59 -7.68
N ASP A 171 17.08 -1.92 -8.83
CA ASP A 171 16.16 -0.79 -9.09
C ASP A 171 14.72 -1.26 -9.28
N HIS A 172 14.54 -2.38 -10.00
CA HIS A 172 13.24 -2.94 -10.33
C HIS A 172 13.22 -4.46 -10.20
N ILE A 173 12.02 -4.98 -9.92
CA ILE A 173 11.74 -6.42 -9.93
C ILE A 173 10.49 -6.67 -10.79
N ASN A 174 10.61 -7.61 -11.76
CA ASN A 174 9.45 -8.08 -12.53
C ASN A 174 9.13 -9.53 -12.12
N ILE A 175 7.91 -9.77 -11.70
CA ILE A 175 7.45 -11.09 -11.25
C ILE A 175 6.35 -11.62 -12.16
N ASN A 176 6.55 -12.80 -12.71
CA ASN A 176 5.55 -13.51 -13.49
C ASN A 176 5.12 -14.78 -12.75
N GLY A 177 4.03 -14.67 -12.00
CA GLY A 177 3.52 -15.78 -11.19
C GLY A 177 2.99 -16.97 -12.01
N LYS A 178 2.61 -16.78 -13.29
CA LYS A 178 2.20 -17.87 -14.17
C LYS A 178 3.39 -18.71 -14.63
N LYS A 179 4.55 -18.08 -14.81
CA LYS A 179 5.79 -18.74 -15.22
C LYS A 179 6.71 -19.06 -14.05
N ASN A 180 6.35 -18.63 -12.84
CA ASN A 180 7.18 -18.70 -11.64
C ASN A 180 8.56 -18.07 -11.82
N THR A 181 8.65 -16.94 -12.55
CA THR A 181 9.91 -16.24 -12.79
C THR A 181 9.98 -14.93 -12.03
N ILE A 182 11.17 -14.60 -11.53
CA ILE A 182 11.54 -13.31 -10.98
C ILE A 182 12.70 -12.76 -11.82
N THR A 183 12.59 -11.52 -12.24
CA THR A 183 13.65 -10.78 -12.93
C THR A 183 14.08 -9.63 -12.04
N PHE A 184 15.32 -9.66 -11.57
CA PHE A 184 15.98 -8.57 -10.86
C PHE A 184 16.67 -7.66 -11.85
N ILE A 185 16.53 -6.35 -11.71
CA ILE A 185 17.09 -5.34 -12.63
C ILE A 185 17.98 -4.40 -11.84
N LYS A 186 19.29 -4.38 -12.19
CA LYS A 186 20.31 -3.49 -11.64
C LYS A 186 20.82 -2.59 -12.77
N GLY A 187 20.37 -1.36 -12.83
CA GLY A 187 20.62 -0.50 -13.99
C GLY A 187 20.19 -1.17 -15.28
N ASP A 188 21.12 -1.39 -16.20
CA ASP A 188 20.85 -2.05 -17.51
C ASP A 188 20.91 -3.57 -17.45
N GLN A 189 21.33 -4.16 -16.32
CA GLN A 189 21.52 -5.61 -16.20
C GLN A 189 20.24 -6.28 -15.69
N LYS A 190 19.91 -7.45 -16.29
CA LYS A 190 18.73 -8.24 -15.94
C LYS A 190 19.14 -9.67 -15.57
N TYR A 191 18.67 -10.09 -14.40
CA TYR A 191 18.90 -11.44 -13.86
C TYR A 191 17.57 -12.14 -13.69
N GLN A 192 17.23 -13.09 -14.56
CA GLN A 192 15.94 -13.78 -14.53
C GLN A 192 16.12 -15.25 -14.21
N PHE A 193 15.38 -15.74 -13.23
CA PHE A 193 15.40 -17.13 -12.81
C PHE A 193 13.98 -17.66 -12.59
N THR A 194 13.82 -18.98 -12.68
CA THR A 194 12.57 -19.69 -12.34
C THR A 194 12.67 -20.20 -10.92
N TYR A 195 11.65 -19.94 -10.11
CA TYR A 195 11.65 -20.26 -8.69
C TYR A 195 10.61 -21.32 -8.33
N LYS A 196 10.94 -22.11 -7.32
CA LYS A 196 10.05 -23.05 -6.66
C LYS A 196 9.73 -22.55 -5.25
N TYR A 197 8.49 -22.68 -4.85
CA TYR A 197 8.07 -22.40 -3.48
C TYR A 197 8.64 -23.46 -2.53
N SER A 198 9.21 -23.04 -1.41
CA SER A 198 9.87 -23.88 -0.40
C SER A 198 9.18 -23.82 0.97
N GLY A 199 7.94 -23.29 1.04
CA GLY A 199 7.20 -23.14 2.27
C GLY A 199 7.34 -21.74 2.89
N TYR A 200 6.88 -21.60 4.13
CA TYR A 200 6.99 -20.35 4.88
C TYR A 200 7.66 -20.54 6.24
N LYS A 201 8.07 -19.43 6.84
CA LYS A 201 8.55 -19.38 8.22
C LYS A 201 7.92 -18.21 8.96
N VAL A 202 7.46 -18.49 10.17
CA VAL A 202 7.00 -17.47 11.12
C VAL A 202 8.19 -16.98 11.91
N LEU A 203 8.37 -15.67 11.94
CA LEU A 203 9.35 -14.98 12.77
C LEU A 203 8.63 -14.27 13.92
N THR A 204 9.22 -14.30 15.10
CA THR A 204 8.74 -13.52 16.24
C THR A 204 9.76 -12.46 16.55
N TYR A 205 9.32 -11.21 16.57
CA TYR A 205 10.16 -10.04 16.83
C TYR A 205 10.24 -9.74 18.33
N GLU A 206 11.20 -8.92 18.74
CA GLU A 206 11.44 -8.59 20.15
C GLU A 206 10.22 -8.02 20.88
N LYS A 207 9.37 -7.27 20.17
CA LYS A 207 8.13 -6.71 20.70
C LYS A 207 6.98 -7.73 20.82
N GLY A 208 7.24 -9.01 20.45
CA GLY A 208 6.25 -10.08 20.51
C GLY A 208 5.29 -10.17 19.32
N ASN A 209 5.33 -9.21 18.41
CA ASN A 209 4.64 -9.29 17.14
C ASN A 209 5.37 -10.25 16.19
N ARG A 210 4.68 -10.75 15.17
CA ARG A 210 5.18 -11.78 14.28
C ARG A 210 5.10 -11.35 12.82
N GLY A 211 5.93 -11.97 11.98
CA GLY A 211 5.88 -11.84 10.54
C GLY A 211 6.00 -13.21 9.88
N VAL A 212 5.51 -13.29 8.65
CA VAL A 212 5.66 -14.51 7.83
C VAL A 212 6.58 -14.18 6.68
N ARG A 213 7.60 -15.04 6.46
CA ARG A 213 8.42 -15.03 5.26
C ARG A 213 8.08 -16.23 4.40
N TYR A 214 7.72 -15.97 3.15
CA TYR A 214 7.44 -16.98 2.13
C TYR A 214 8.70 -17.23 1.31
N LEU A 215 9.13 -18.48 1.26
CA LEU A 215 10.44 -18.90 0.80
C LEU A 215 10.37 -19.45 -0.63
N PHE A 216 11.26 -18.98 -1.47
CA PHE A 216 11.43 -19.45 -2.85
C PHE A 216 12.88 -19.72 -3.15
N GLU A 217 13.15 -20.68 -4.01
CA GLU A 217 14.53 -21.03 -4.41
C GLU A 217 14.60 -21.44 -5.87
N THR A 218 15.76 -21.27 -6.48
CA THR A 218 16.04 -21.69 -7.84
C THR A 218 17.17 -22.71 -7.86
N ASP A 219 17.06 -23.70 -8.77
CA ASP A 219 18.11 -24.68 -9.03
C ASP A 219 19.15 -24.18 -10.06
N ASP A 220 18.98 -22.97 -10.61
CA ASP A 220 19.91 -22.43 -11.60
C ASP A 220 21.30 -22.19 -10.95
N PRO A 221 22.35 -22.80 -11.48
CA PRO A 221 23.70 -22.69 -10.91
C PRO A 221 24.29 -21.27 -11.06
N ASN A 222 23.72 -20.44 -11.96
CA ASN A 222 24.17 -19.07 -12.22
C ASN A 222 23.43 -18.03 -11.38
N ALA A 223 22.52 -18.46 -10.51
CA ALA A 223 21.69 -17.53 -9.74
C ALA A 223 22.50 -16.70 -8.72
N GLY A 224 23.68 -17.17 -8.29
CA GLY A 224 24.53 -16.41 -7.40
C GLY A 224 23.82 -15.97 -6.12
N GLU A 225 23.77 -14.64 -5.91
CA GLU A 225 23.08 -14.05 -4.77
C GLU A 225 21.56 -14.20 -4.83
N PHE A 226 20.96 -14.41 -6.00
CA PHE A 226 19.51 -14.58 -6.17
C PHE A 226 19.02 -16.01 -6.01
N LYS A 227 19.85 -16.93 -5.49
CA LYS A 227 19.49 -18.35 -5.36
C LYS A 227 18.31 -18.59 -4.42
N TYR A 228 18.29 -17.94 -3.29
CA TYR A 228 17.24 -18.00 -2.28
C TYR A 228 16.56 -16.66 -2.15
N VAL A 229 15.24 -16.66 -2.16
CA VAL A 229 14.42 -15.44 -2.06
C VAL A 229 13.35 -15.64 -1.02
N GLN A 230 13.07 -14.59 -0.23
CA GLN A 230 12.00 -14.58 0.75
C GLN A 230 11.18 -13.30 0.63
N PHE A 231 9.86 -13.44 0.64
CA PHE A 231 8.93 -12.31 0.61
C PHE A 231 8.22 -12.13 1.96
N SER A 232 7.96 -10.89 2.33
CA SER A 232 7.11 -10.51 3.44
C SER A 232 6.35 -9.24 3.08
N ASP A 233 5.03 -9.26 3.21
CA ASP A 233 4.14 -8.15 2.85
C ASP A 233 3.01 -7.94 3.88
N HIS A 234 3.27 -8.32 5.14
CA HIS A 234 2.33 -8.28 6.26
C HIS A 234 1.08 -9.17 6.09
N ASN A 235 0.92 -9.86 4.95
CA ASN A 235 -0.17 -10.80 4.72
C ASN A 235 0.24 -12.23 5.08
N ILE A 236 -0.74 -13.01 5.55
CA ILE A 236 -0.53 -14.40 6.00
C ILE A 236 -1.30 -15.42 5.16
N SER A 237 -2.04 -14.97 4.17
CA SER A 237 -2.84 -15.81 3.28
C SER A 237 -2.77 -15.31 1.85
N GLU A 238 -3.24 -16.12 0.90
CA GLU A 238 -3.28 -15.80 -0.52
C GLU A 238 -4.00 -14.47 -0.77
N THR A 239 -3.27 -13.49 -1.25
CA THR A 239 -3.77 -12.17 -1.63
C THR A 239 -2.74 -11.49 -2.52
N ASP A 240 -3.21 -10.64 -3.45
CA ASP A 240 -2.30 -9.83 -4.24
C ASP A 240 -1.62 -8.78 -3.34
N SER A 241 -0.31 -8.69 -3.42
CA SER A 241 0.48 -7.74 -2.65
C SER A 241 0.33 -6.31 -3.18
N THR A 242 0.30 -5.34 -2.29
CA THR A 242 0.31 -3.90 -2.62
C THR A 242 1.71 -3.31 -2.54
N HIS A 243 2.54 -3.85 -1.67
CA HIS A 243 3.98 -3.62 -1.54
C HIS A 243 4.59 -4.82 -0.82
N PHE A 244 5.89 -4.99 -0.86
CA PHE A 244 6.54 -6.07 -0.14
C PHE A 244 7.99 -5.76 0.23
N HIS A 245 8.44 -6.41 1.29
CA HIS A 245 9.83 -6.56 1.64
C HIS A 245 10.37 -7.85 1.01
N ILE A 246 11.56 -7.80 0.47
CA ILE A 246 12.20 -8.98 -0.15
C ILE A 246 13.61 -9.15 0.36
N PHE A 247 13.99 -10.39 0.51
CA PHE A 247 15.30 -10.81 0.96
C PHE A 247 15.86 -11.78 -0.05
N TRP A 248 17.13 -11.65 -0.41
CA TRP A 248 17.81 -12.62 -1.28
C TRP A 248 19.22 -12.93 -0.83
N GLY A 249 19.70 -14.09 -1.18
CA GLY A 249 21.04 -14.54 -0.81
C GLY A 249 21.44 -15.87 -1.44
N GLY A 250 22.76 -16.08 -1.59
CA GLY A 250 23.31 -17.28 -2.24
C GLY A 250 23.63 -18.46 -1.30
N LYS A 251 23.58 -18.26 0.03
CA LYS A 251 24.07 -19.27 0.98
C LYS A 251 23.04 -20.35 1.33
N SER A 252 21.94 -19.96 1.93
CA SER A 252 20.84 -20.85 2.31
C SER A 252 19.62 -20.04 2.81
N GLN A 253 18.43 -20.66 2.76
CA GLN A 253 17.22 -20.10 3.38
C GLN A 253 17.42 -19.80 4.87
N LYS A 254 18.08 -20.73 5.60
CA LYS A 254 18.35 -20.55 7.04
C LYS A 254 19.26 -19.35 7.33
N ALA A 255 20.24 -19.09 6.47
CA ALA A 255 21.11 -17.93 6.62
C ALA A 255 20.33 -16.61 6.37
N LEU A 256 19.49 -16.61 5.35
CA LEU A 256 18.68 -15.46 4.96
C LEU A 256 17.60 -15.11 6.00
N LEU A 257 17.03 -16.11 6.69
CA LEU A 257 16.07 -15.90 7.79
C LEU A 257 16.66 -15.14 9.00
N LYS A 258 17.98 -15.04 9.10
CA LYS A 258 18.66 -14.28 10.15
C LYS A 258 18.80 -12.79 9.83
N GLU A 259 18.55 -12.40 8.58
CA GLU A 259 18.59 -11.00 8.16
C GLU A 259 17.35 -10.26 8.71
N MET A 260 17.60 -9.29 9.58
CA MET A 260 16.56 -8.54 10.28
C MET A 260 16.72 -7.03 10.13
N SER A 261 17.86 -6.58 9.63
CA SER A 261 18.21 -5.16 9.54
C SER A 261 18.12 -4.59 8.13
N HIS A 262 18.15 -5.46 7.11
CA HIS A 262 18.13 -5.08 5.70
C HIS A 262 16.95 -5.77 5.01
N TRP A 263 15.96 -4.96 4.59
CA TRP A 263 14.69 -5.40 4.02
C TRP A 263 14.27 -4.50 2.86
N PRO A 264 14.96 -4.57 1.71
CA PRO A 264 14.58 -3.82 0.51
C PRO A 264 13.10 -3.94 0.23
N THR A 265 12.48 -2.80 -0.06
CA THR A 265 11.02 -2.67 -0.18
C THR A 265 10.67 -2.20 -1.56
N TYR A 266 9.63 -2.78 -2.11
CA TYR A 266 9.18 -2.52 -3.48
C TYR A 266 7.69 -2.19 -3.51
N TYR A 267 7.36 -1.21 -4.33
CA TYR A 267 6.02 -0.76 -4.67
C TYR A 267 5.75 -0.98 -6.16
N PRO A 268 4.48 -1.03 -6.62
CA PRO A 268 4.15 -1.04 -8.05
C PRO A 268 4.88 0.07 -8.81
N ASP A 269 5.41 -0.23 -10.01
CA ASP A 269 6.27 0.69 -10.76
C ASP A 269 5.51 1.86 -11.44
N ASP A 270 4.19 1.86 -11.35
CA ASP A 270 3.30 2.93 -11.78
C ASP A 270 2.99 3.98 -10.70
N LEU A 271 3.45 3.77 -9.45
CA LEU A 271 3.25 4.73 -8.36
C LEU A 271 4.36 5.80 -8.36
N THR A 272 3.94 7.03 -8.09
CA THR A 272 4.85 8.15 -7.83
C THR A 272 5.39 8.12 -6.40
N GLY A 273 6.51 8.80 -6.13
CA GLY A 273 7.05 8.94 -4.77
C GLY A 273 6.05 9.54 -3.78
N LYS A 274 5.19 10.45 -4.24
CA LYS A 274 4.11 11.03 -3.42
C LYS A 274 3.06 9.99 -3.02
N GLU A 275 2.63 9.14 -3.94
CA GLU A 275 1.65 8.08 -3.67
C GLU A 275 2.24 7.02 -2.72
N ILE A 276 3.51 6.67 -2.91
CA ILE A 276 4.25 5.80 -1.99
C ILE A 276 4.33 6.42 -0.59
N ALA A 277 4.68 7.70 -0.49
CA ALA A 277 4.73 8.39 0.80
C ALA A 277 3.36 8.43 1.49
N GLN A 278 2.27 8.65 0.75
CA GLN A 278 0.91 8.62 1.29
C GLN A 278 0.52 7.23 1.81
N ASP A 279 0.89 6.16 1.09
CA ASP A 279 0.66 4.79 1.54
C ASP A 279 1.43 4.49 2.83
N MET A 280 2.71 4.88 2.90
CA MET A 280 3.56 4.70 4.09
C MET A 280 3.10 5.49 5.33
N VAL A 281 2.40 6.60 5.15
CA VAL A 281 1.79 7.37 6.25
C VAL A 281 0.49 6.72 6.73
N ALA A 282 -0.21 6.02 5.84
CA ALA A 282 -1.47 5.35 6.16
C ALA A 282 -1.27 4.00 6.88
N HIS A 283 -0.06 3.47 6.88
CA HIS A 283 0.40 2.27 7.58
C HIS A 283 1.23 2.66 8.82
#